data_bef444d869e7103f5234370031b362a1
#
_entry.id   bef444d869e7103f5234370031b362a1
#
_cell.length_a   1.000
_cell.length_b   1.000
_cell.length_c   1.000
_cell.angle_alpha   90.00
_cell.angle_beta   90.00
_cell.angle_gamma   90.00
#
_symmetry.space_group_name_H-M   'P 1'
#
loop_
_entity.id
_entity.type
_entity.pdbx_description
1 polymer ?
#
loop_
_entity_poly.entity_id
_entity_poly.type
_entity_poly.pdbx_seq_one_letter_code
_entity_poly.pdbx_strand_id
1 'polypeptide(L)'
;NKTSEIEDGLGAILGFDFKIKEKGNDREKLSLSLGQVFNYELNRDIPSKSSLDQKMSDVVGKINYNFSKIGNIGYKFLLDNNLDDLNYNEVSTELNFGPVQFNLDYLEENKHVGLEHYASSGISLNFNDQNKLSFSTKRNFKTDSTELYNLSYQYEIDCLTAGVVYRREFYQDSELEPN
;
A
#
# COMPACT_ATOMS: atom_id res chain seq x y z
N ASN A 1 4.07 -29.70 -19.29
CA ASN A 1 3.82 -28.92 -18.08
C ASN A 1 2.34 -28.58 -18.03
N LYS A 2 1.57 -29.38 -17.31
CA LYS A 2 0.19 -29.03 -16.95
C LYS A 2 0.28 -28.18 -15.68
N THR A 3 0.00 -26.90 -15.79
CA THR A 3 -0.38 -26.07 -14.66
C THR A 3 -1.79 -26.52 -14.24
N SER A 4 -1.87 -27.38 -13.25
CA SER A 4 -3.12 -27.78 -12.61
C SER A 4 -3.37 -26.90 -11.39
N GLU A 5 -3.39 -25.60 -11.57
CA GLU A 5 -3.97 -24.65 -10.62
C GLU A 5 -5.43 -24.45 -11.00
N ILE A 6 -6.23 -25.48 -10.79
CA ILE A 6 -7.68 -25.37 -10.88
C ILE A 6 -8.16 -25.29 -9.44
N GLU A 7 -8.78 -24.19 -9.07
CA GLU A 7 -9.64 -24.14 -7.89
C GLU A 7 -10.72 -25.20 -8.05
N ASP A 8 -10.54 -26.33 -7.39
CA ASP A 8 -11.53 -27.40 -7.37
C ASP A 8 -12.33 -27.28 -6.07
N GLY A 9 -13.64 -27.35 -6.17
CA GLY A 9 -14.53 -27.31 -5.03
C GLY A 9 -15.62 -26.24 -5.10
N LEU A 10 -16.54 -26.32 -4.13
CA LEU A 10 -17.61 -25.34 -3.94
C LEU A 10 -17.14 -24.26 -2.96
N GLY A 11 -17.15 -23.02 -3.39
CA GLY A 11 -16.85 -21.85 -2.57
C GLY A 11 -17.91 -20.78 -2.69
N ALA A 12 -18.00 -19.93 -1.68
CA ALA A 12 -18.82 -18.73 -1.67
C ALA A 12 -17.98 -17.52 -1.25
N ILE A 13 -18.21 -16.38 -1.89
CA ILE A 13 -17.58 -15.11 -1.52
C ILE A 13 -18.65 -14.22 -0.92
N LEU A 14 -18.43 -13.75 0.29
CA LEU A 14 -19.25 -12.73 0.92
C LEU A 14 -18.52 -11.41 0.86
N GLY A 15 -19.16 -10.40 0.29
CA GLY A 15 -18.63 -9.04 0.19
C GLY A 15 -19.62 -8.00 0.68
N PHE A 16 -19.10 -6.93 1.24
CA PHE A 16 -19.87 -5.77 1.67
C PHE A 16 -19.18 -4.50 1.19
N ASP A 17 -19.92 -3.62 0.51
CA ASP A 17 -19.47 -2.32 0.07
C ASP A 17 -20.39 -1.23 0.61
N PHE A 18 -19.82 -0.23 1.21
CA PHE A 18 -20.52 0.95 1.71
C PHE A 18 -19.82 2.22 1.22
N LYS A 19 -20.60 3.19 0.74
CA LYS A 19 -20.07 4.44 0.20
C LYS A 19 -20.93 5.63 0.63
N ILE A 20 -20.24 6.67 1.09
CA ILE A 20 -20.83 7.98 1.32
C ILE A 20 -20.33 8.92 0.25
N LYS A 21 -21.27 9.52 -0.48
CA LYS A 21 -20.99 10.54 -1.48
C LYS A 21 -21.35 11.94 -0.98
N GLU A 22 -20.66 12.94 -1.48
CA GLU A 22 -20.95 14.33 -1.20
C GLU A 22 -22.20 14.77 -1.98
N LYS A 23 -23.09 15.49 -1.31
CA LYS A 23 -24.33 15.96 -1.94
C LYS A 23 -24.00 17.03 -2.99
N GLY A 24 -24.40 16.77 -4.24
CA GLY A 24 -24.26 17.73 -5.34
C GLY A 24 -23.07 17.48 -6.28
N ASN A 25 -22.17 16.57 -5.94
CA ASN A 25 -21.19 16.00 -6.86
C ASN A 25 -21.01 14.53 -6.53
N ASP A 26 -20.82 13.66 -7.50
CA ASP A 26 -20.69 12.21 -7.30
C ASP A 26 -19.39 11.78 -6.60
N ARG A 27 -18.72 12.69 -5.91
CA ARG A 27 -17.45 12.43 -5.23
C ARG A 27 -17.66 11.54 -4.00
N GLU A 28 -16.94 10.42 -3.95
CA GLU A 28 -16.94 9.55 -2.78
C GLU A 28 -16.16 10.22 -1.63
N LYS A 29 -16.81 10.43 -0.49
CA LYS A 29 -16.21 10.98 0.73
C LYS A 29 -15.64 9.88 1.61
N LEU A 30 -16.37 8.79 1.74
CA LEU A 30 -15.98 7.61 2.49
C LEU A 30 -16.37 6.36 1.70
N SER A 31 -15.45 5.40 1.60
CA SER A 31 -15.78 4.05 1.15
C SER A 31 -15.23 3.02 2.12
N LEU A 32 -16.00 1.98 2.35
CA LEU A 32 -15.65 0.80 3.13
C LEU A 32 -15.99 -0.43 2.28
N SER A 33 -15.02 -1.31 2.08
CA SER A 33 -15.20 -2.60 1.43
C SER A 33 -14.67 -3.70 2.35
N LEU A 34 -15.43 -4.77 2.50
CA LEU A 34 -15.05 -5.97 3.25
C LEU A 34 -15.32 -7.19 2.39
N GLY A 35 -14.49 -8.22 2.53
CA GLY A 35 -14.67 -9.46 1.79
C GLY A 35 -14.08 -10.66 2.54
N GLN A 36 -14.72 -11.81 2.38
CA GLN A 36 -14.26 -13.10 2.90
C GLN A 36 -14.68 -14.24 1.98
N VAL A 37 -13.81 -15.22 1.83
CA VAL A 37 -14.06 -16.44 1.05
C VAL A 37 -14.38 -17.58 2.01
N PHE A 38 -15.41 -18.36 1.64
CA PHE A 38 -15.84 -19.56 2.35
C PHE A 38 -15.75 -20.75 1.41
N ASN A 39 -14.95 -21.74 1.73
CA ASN A 39 -14.77 -22.96 0.98
C ASN A 39 -15.49 -24.13 1.68
N TYR A 40 -16.17 -24.97 0.94
CA TYR A 40 -16.82 -26.16 1.50
C TYR A 40 -15.77 -27.16 2.01
N GLU A 41 -14.64 -27.29 1.28
CA GLU A 41 -13.52 -28.16 1.61
C GLU A 41 -12.22 -27.36 1.70
N LEU A 42 -11.20 -27.95 2.35
CA LEU A 42 -9.86 -27.39 2.35
C LEU A 42 -9.23 -27.56 0.97
N ASN A 43 -8.79 -26.48 0.36
CA ASN A 43 -8.09 -26.54 -0.92
C ASN A 43 -6.58 -26.63 -0.70
N ARG A 44 -6.04 -27.85 -0.79
CA ARG A 44 -4.61 -28.14 -0.54
C ARG A 44 -3.70 -27.75 -1.70
N ASP A 45 -4.27 -27.43 -2.86
CA ASP A 45 -3.53 -27.05 -4.07
C ASP A 45 -3.18 -25.55 -4.09
N ILE A 46 -3.83 -24.77 -3.22
CA ILE A 46 -3.52 -23.34 -3.03
C ILE A 46 -2.42 -23.19 -1.99
N PRO A 47 -1.45 -22.26 -2.19
CA PRO A 47 -0.41 -22.01 -1.21
C PRO A 47 -0.98 -21.62 0.16
N SER A 48 -0.52 -22.30 1.22
CA SER A 48 -1.01 -22.13 2.59
C SER A 48 -0.84 -20.71 3.14
N LYS A 49 0.05 -19.92 2.53
CA LYS A 49 0.24 -18.51 2.91
C LYS A 49 -0.89 -17.58 2.46
N SER A 50 -1.76 -18.02 1.54
CA SER A 50 -2.83 -17.17 0.99
C SER A 50 -4.11 -17.14 1.84
N SER A 51 -4.21 -17.95 2.88
CA SER A 51 -5.43 -18.24 3.66
C SER A 51 -6.62 -18.82 2.85
N LEU A 52 -6.51 -18.85 1.53
CA LEU A 52 -7.53 -19.38 0.63
C LEU A 52 -7.56 -20.93 0.61
N ASP A 53 -6.53 -21.58 1.15
CA ASP A 53 -6.45 -23.02 1.38
C ASP A 53 -7.38 -23.49 2.51
N GLN A 54 -7.88 -22.56 3.33
CA GLN A 54 -8.71 -22.83 4.50
C GLN A 54 -10.21 -22.79 4.15
N LYS A 55 -11.04 -23.33 5.05
CA LYS A 55 -12.50 -23.26 4.91
C LYS A 55 -13.04 -21.82 5.00
N MET A 56 -12.38 -20.97 5.74
CA MET A 56 -12.64 -19.54 5.83
C MET A 56 -11.33 -18.80 5.60
N SER A 57 -11.30 -17.91 4.61
CA SER A 57 -10.15 -17.05 4.41
C SER A 57 -10.05 -15.96 5.48
N ASP A 58 -8.93 -15.28 5.51
CA ASP A 58 -8.81 -14.02 6.24
C ASP A 58 -9.87 -13.01 5.73
N VAL A 59 -10.30 -12.12 6.59
CA VAL A 59 -11.18 -11.00 6.24
C VAL A 59 -10.35 -9.90 5.61
N VAL A 60 -10.61 -9.57 4.35
CA VAL A 60 -9.98 -8.44 3.65
C VAL A 60 -10.82 -7.20 3.84
N GLY A 61 -10.19 -6.11 4.23
CA GLY A 61 -10.86 -4.83 4.39
C GLY A 61 -10.12 -3.67 3.73
N LYS A 62 -10.90 -2.70 3.24
CA LYS A 62 -10.40 -1.45 2.68
C LYS A 62 -11.30 -0.29 3.10
N ILE A 63 -10.68 0.76 3.63
CA ILE A 63 -11.34 2.01 4.00
C ILE A 63 -10.63 3.13 3.25
N ASN A 64 -11.37 4.03 2.59
CA ASN A 64 -10.82 5.26 2.03
C ASN A 64 -11.65 6.44 2.52
N TYR A 65 -10.97 7.49 2.91
CA TYR A 65 -11.57 8.76 3.28
C TYR A 65 -10.94 9.90 2.49
N ASN A 66 -11.79 10.69 1.81
CA ASN A 66 -11.38 11.83 0.99
C ASN A 66 -11.69 13.16 1.70
N PHE A 67 -10.66 13.94 1.96
CA PHE A 67 -10.73 15.27 2.58
C PHE A 67 -10.99 16.38 1.54
N SER A 68 -11.98 16.21 0.68
CA SER A 68 -12.26 17.19 -0.36
C SER A 68 -11.04 17.46 -1.27
N LYS A 69 -10.55 18.69 -1.32
CA LYS A 69 -9.39 19.09 -2.13
C LYS A 69 -8.04 18.89 -1.42
N ILE A 70 -8.06 18.61 -0.14
CA ILE A 70 -6.84 18.50 0.68
C ILE A 70 -6.13 17.19 0.42
N GLY A 71 -6.89 16.08 0.21
CA GLY A 71 -6.28 14.79 -0.07
C GLY A 71 -7.13 13.62 0.37
N ASN A 72 -6.48 12.48 0.55
CA ASN A 72 -7.11 11.24 0.94
C ASN A 72 -6.26 10.46 1.96
N ILE A 73 -6.92 9.57 2.68
CA ILE A 73 -6.29 8.53 3.49
C ILE A 73 -6.96 7.20 3.16
N GLY A 74 -6.13 6.20 2.86
CA GLY A 74 -6.53 4.82 2.63
C GLY A 74 -6.00 3.91 3.72
N TYR A 75 -6.78 2.93 4.10
CA TYR A 75 -6.39 1.86 5.00
C TYR A 75 -6.83 0.52 4.42
N LYS A 76 -5.89 -0.43 4.30
CA LYS A 76 -6.18 -1.81 3.90
C LYS A 76 -5.68 -2.74 4.98
N PHE A 77 -6.42 -3.82 5.22
CA PHE A 77 -6.05 -4.81 6.21
C PHE A 77 -6.50 -6.22 5.81
N LEU A 78 -5.76 -7.21 6.33
CA LEU A 78 -6.20 -8.59 6.42
C LEU A 78 -6.22 -8.99 7.88
N LEU A 79 -7.40 -9.37 8.33
CA LEU A 79 -7.64 -9.87 9.67
C LEU A 79 -7.80 -11.39 9.59
N ASP A 80 -7.12 -12.12 10.46
CA ASP A 80 -7.24 -13.57 10.53
C ASP A 80 -8.71 -13.99 10.67
N ASN A 81 -9.03 -15.18 10.20
CA ASN A 81 -10.38 -15.74 10.26
C ASN A 81 -10.96 -15.84 11.69
N ASN A 82 -10.10 -15.92 12.70
CA ASN A 82 -10.49 -15.89 14.12
C ASN A 82 -10.68 -14.47 14.66
N LEU A 83 -10.34 -13.43 13.89
CA LEU A 83 -10.41 -12.00 14.22
C LEU A 83 -9.48 -11.56 15.37
N ASP A 84 -8.40 -12.26 15.62
CA ASP A 84 -7.44 -12.00 16.69
C ASP A 84 -6.09 -11.45 16.21
N ASP A 85 -5.67 -11.78 14.97
CA ASP A 85 -4.39 -11.35 14.40
C ASP A 85 -4.55 -10.52 13.13
N LEU A 86 -3.84 -9.40 13.06
CA LEU A 86 -3.75 -8.55 11.88
C LEU A 86 -2.56 -8.99 11.03
N ASN A 87 -2.85 -9.71 9.94
CA ASN A 87 -1.82 -10.30 9.07
C ASN A 87 -1.23 -9.31 8.06
N TYR A 88 -2.00 -8.29 7.69
CA TYR A 88 -1.62 -7.23 6.77
C TYR A 88 -2.23 -5.90 7.18
N ASN A 89 -1.46 -4.84 7.07
CA ASN A 89 -1.83 -3.51 7.51
C ASN A 89 -1.10 -2.47 6.63
N GLU A 90 -1.86 -1.74 5.84
CA GLU A 90 -1.35 -0.71 4.93
C GLU A 90 -2.12 0.58 5.14
N VAL A 91 -1.39 1.64 5.43
CA VAL A 91 -1.92 3.02 5.45
C VAL A 91 -1.28 3.79 4.30
N SER A 92 -2.09 4.45 3.49
CA SER A 92 -1.63 5.35 2.44
C SER A 92 -2.29 6.72 2.58
N THR A 93 -1.53 7.77 2.38
CA THR A 93 -2.01 9.15 2.52
C THR A 93 -1.39 10.04 1.46
N GLU A 94 -2.22 10.84 0.83
CA GLU A 94 -1.83 11.97 -0.02
C GLU A 94 -2.50 13.23 0.48
N LEU A 95 -1.70 14.26 0.76
CA LEU A 95 -2.18 15.56 1.23
C LEU A 95 -1.61 16.68 0.36
N ASN A 96 -2.47 17.64 0.00
CA ASN A 96 -2.17 18.77 -0.85
C ASN A 96 -2.53 20.08 -0.13
N PHE A 97 -1.52 20.84 0.23
CA PHE A 97 -1.66 22.13 0.90
C PHE A 97 -1.13 23.26 0.01
N GLY A 98 -1.89 23.58 -1.05
CA GLY A 98 -1.46 24.56 -2.04
C GLY A 98 -0.15 24.11 -2.74
N PRO A 99 0.97 24.81 -2.52
CA PRO A 99 2.24 24.46 -3.18
C PRO A 99 2.91 23.20 -2.59
N VAL A 100 2.48 22.72 -1.41
CA VAL A 100 3.07 21.58 -0.71
C VAL A 100 2.22 20.34 -0.94
N GLN A 101 2.86 19.26 -1.40
CA GLN A 101 2.29 17.94 -1.50
C GLN A 101 3.05 17.01 -0.54
N PHE A 102 2.31 16.22 0.21
CA PHE A 102 2.85 15.24 1.14
C PHE A 102 2.22 13.87 0.87
N ASN A 103 3.04 12.83 0.85
CA ASN A 103 2.59 11.45 0.81
C ASN A 103 3.24 10.63 1.92
N LEU A 104 2.50 9.67 2.46
CA LEU A 104 2.96 8.70 3.43
C LEU A 104 2.33 7.35 3.10
N ASP A 105 3.18 6.32 3.02
CA ASP A 105 2.78 4.93 2.89
C ASP A 105 3.46 4.13 4.00
N TYR A 106 2.65 3.40 4.75
CA TYR A 106 3.08 2.47 5.78
C TYR A 106 2.59 1.08 5.45
N LEU A 107 3.44 0.10 5.52
CA LEU A 107 3.12 -1.31 5.31
C LEU A 107 3.71 -2.17 6.41
N GLU A 108 2.87 -3.02 6.95
CA GLU A 108 3.26 -4.13 7.82
C GLU A 108 2.57 -5.40 7.35
N GLU A 109 3.35 -6.41 7.05
CA GLU A 109 2.88 -7.71 6.63
C GLU A 109 3.61 -8.80 7.42
N ASN A 110 2.85 -9.67 8.06
CA ASN A 110 3.39 -10.66 9.00
C ASN A 110 3.27 -12.11 8.51
N LYS A 111 2.52 -12.41 7.43
CA LYS A 111 2.17 -13.81 7.13
C LYS A 111 2.25 -14.22 5.66
N HIS A 112 1.80 -13.40 4.70
CA HIS A 112 1.45 -13.91 3.36
C HIS A 112 2.61 -13.94 2.36
N VAL A 113 3.12 -12.78 1.95
CA VAL A 113 4.10 -12.70 0.85
C VAL A 113 5.53 -12.61 1.35
N GLY A 114 5.70 -11.92 2.46
CA GLY A 114 7.01 -11.73 3.03
C GLY A 114 6.91 -11.13 4.40
N LEU A 115 7.78 -10.99 5.21
CA LEU A 115 7.75 -10.27 6.46
C LEU A 115 8.20 -8.83 6.16
N GLU A 116 7.30 -7.99 5.67
CA GLU A 116 7.61 -6.63 5.28
C GLU A 116 7.12 -5.63 6.35
N HIS A 117 7.99 -4.73 6.75
CA HIS A 117 7.63 -3.68 7.69
C HIS A 117 8.39 -2.39 7.34
N TYR A 118 7.76 -1.48 6.61
CA TYR A 118 8.37 -0.24 6.19
C TYR A 118 7.41 0.95 6.17
N ALA A 119 7.98 2.15 6.19
CA ALA A 119 7.31 3.40 5.87
C ALA A 119 8.07 4.15 4.78
N SER A 120 7.33 4.65 3.81
CA SER A 120 7.81 5.59 2.79
C SER A 120 7.14 6.93 2.99
N SER A 121 7.86 8.01 2.88
CA SER A 121 7.28 9.35 2.91
C SER A 121 7.94 10.24 1.88
N GLY A 122 7.15 11.17 1.34
CA GLY A 122 7.62 12.16 0.39
C GLY A 122 6.97 13.51 0.65
N ILE A 123 7.73 14.55 0.38
CA ILE A 123 7.27 15.93 0.37
C ILE A 123 7.73 16.60 -0.92
N SER A 124 6.84 17.31 -1.58
CA SER A 124 7.15 18.11 -2.77
C SER A 124 6.66 19.54 -2.54
N LEU A 125 7.50 20.49 -2.93
CA LEU A 125 7.22 21.91 -2.86
C LEU A 125 7.31 22.52 -4.26
N ASN A 126 6.21 23.03 -4.77
CA ASN A 126 6.16 23.81 -6.00
C ASN A 126 6.33 25.28 -5.64
N PHE A 127 7.52 25.86 -5.84
CA PHE A 127 7.79 27.28 -5.57
C PHE A 127 7.00 28.19 -6.52
N ASN A 128 6.86 27.75 -7.75
CA ASN A 128 6.07 28.34 -8.82
C ASN A 128 5.80 27.27 -9.89
N ASP A 129 5.17 27.66 -11.00
CA ASP A 129 4.81 26.75 -12.10
C ASP A 129 6.02 26.08 -12.77
N GLN A 130 7.21 26.62 -12.56
CA GLN A 130 8.44 26.17 -13.20
C GLN A 130 9.39 25.39 -12.27
N ASN A 131 9.27 25.56 -10.95
CA ASN A 131 10.28 25.08 -10.00
C ASN A 131 9.65 24.16 -8.97
N LYS A 132 10.15 22.93 -8.90
CA LYS A 132 9.71 21.91 -7.95
C LYS A 132 10.91 21.32 -7.20
N LEU A 133 10.81 21.27 -5.88
CA LEU A 133 11.72 20.55 -5.00
C LEU A 133 10.98 19.37 -4.39
N SER A 134 11.59 18.18 -4.41
CA SER A 134 10.98 17.00 -3.83
C SER A 134 12.01 16.24 -2.99
N PHE A 135 11.54 15.73 -1.86
CA PHE A 135 12.32 14.83 -1.01
C PHE A 135 11.50 13.60 -0.70
N SER A 136 12.09 12.42 -0.78
CA SER A 136 11.47 11.17 -0.36
C SER A 136 12.44 10.29 0.40
N THR A 137 11.89 9.50 1.31
CA THR A 137 12.65 8.54 2.13
C THR A 137 11.85 7.26 2.33
N LYS A 138 12.55 6.15 2.51
CA LYS A 138 11.98 4.85 2.88
C LYS A 138 12.78 4.27 4.04
N ARG A 139 12.09 3.92 5.12
CA ARG A 139 12.65 3.24 6.29
C ARG A 139 12.08 1.84 6.41
N ASN A 140 12.96 0.88 6.58
CA ASN A 140 12.61 -0.50 6.90
C ASN A 140 12.75 -0.70 8.41
N PHE A 141 11.63 -1.02 9.08
CA PHE A 141 11.61 -1.22 10.52
C PHE A 141 12.08 -2.63 10.93
N LYS A 142 12.05 -3.58 10.00
CA LYS A 142 12.55 -4.93 10.26
C LYS A 142 14.06 -4.97 10.38
N THR A 143 14.75 -4.20 9.53
CA THR A 143 16.20 -4.09 9.52
C THR A 143 16.70 -2.87 10.30
N ASP A 144 15.78 -2.07 10.86
CA ASP A 144 16.05 -0.78 11.54
C ASP A 144 16.95 0.17 10.70
N SER A 145 16.75 0.16 9.39
CA SER A 145 17.56 0.91 8.44
C SER A 145 16.73 1.82 7.55
N THR A 146 17.36 2.92 7.12
CA THR A 146 16.78 3.76 6.06
C THR A 146 17.34 3.29 4.72
N GLU A 147 16.45 2.79 3.86
CA GLU A 147 16.82 2.20 2.57
C GLU A 147 17.02 3.25 1.47
N LEU A 148 16.33 4.38 1.57
CA LEU A 148 16.33 5.38 0.51
C LEU A 148 16.32 6.80 1.08
N TYR A 149 17.16 7.64 0.51
CA TYR A 149 17.05 9.10 0.49
C TYR A 149 17.09 9.59 -0.94
N ASN A 150 16.10 10.37 -1.35
CA ASN A 150 16.05 10.94 -2.69
C ASN A 150 15.64 12.42 -2.58
N LEU A 151 16.51 13.29 -3.04
CA LEU A 151 16.28 14.73 -3.14
C LEU A 151 16.36 15.12 -4.61
N SER A 152 15.32 15.75 -5.14
CA SER A 152 15.29 16.19 -6.52
C SER A 152 14.82 17.63 -6.63
N TYR A 153 15.47 18.37 -7.53
CA TYR A 153 15.02 19.68 -7.97
C TYR A 153 14.76 19.61 -9.48
N GLN A 154 13.63 20.13 -9.90
CA GLN A 154 13.21 20.19 -11.29
C GLN A 154 12.87 21.62 -11.67
N TYR A 155 13.36 22.03 -12.83
CA TYR A 155 13.03 23.26 -13.53
C TYR A 155 12.37 22.92 -14.86
N GLU A 156 11.19 23.49 -15.14
CA GLU A 156 10.40 23.21 -16.32
C GLU A 156 9.86 24.50 -16.95
N ILE A 157 10.09 24.64 -18.26
CA ILE A 157 9.50 25.67 -19.12
C ILE A 157 8.97 24.98 -20.37
N ASP A 158 8.20 25.69 -21.21
CA ASP A 158 7.45 25.14 -22.35
C ASP A 158 8.28 24.19 -23.27
N CYS A 159 9.58 24.41 -23.38
CA CYS A 159 10.45 23.64 -24.28
C CYS A 159 11.68 23.01 -23.60
N LEU A 160 11.83 23.13 -22.29
CA LEU A 160 12.97 22.57 -21.55
C LEU A 160 12.53 22.07 -20.17
N THR A 161 12.91 20.82 -19.89
CA THR A 161 12.88 20.28 -18.52
C THR A 161 14.33 19.95 -18.12
N ALA A 162 14.78 20.54 -17.04
CA ALA A 162 16.09 20.27 -16.45
C ALA A 162 15.95 19.90 -14.99
N GLY A 163 16.79 19.01 -14.47
CA GLY A 163 16.71 18.60 -13.08
C GLY A 163 18.03 18.08 -12.52
N VAL A 164 18.13 18.15 -11.21
CA VAL A 164 19.24 17.55 -10.44
C VAL A 164 18.61 16.59 -9.43
N VAL A 165 19.17 15.38 -9.37
CA VAL A 165 18.73 14.34 -8.43
C VAL A 165 19.91 13.87 -7.62
N TYR A 166 19.77 13.93 -6.29
CA TYR A 166 20.65 13.25 -5.35
C TYR A 166 19.89 12.05 -4.80
N ARG A 167 20.39 10.84 -5.05
CA ARG A 167 19.81 9.57 -4.58
C ARG A 167 20.86 8.79 -3.81
N ARG A 168 20.49 8.35 -2.63
CA ARG A 168 21.28 7.45 -1.81
C ARG A 168 20.43 6.27 -1.41
N GLU A 169 20.87 5.08 -1.81
CA GLU A 169 20.25 3.81 -1.46
C GLU A 169 21.18 3.01 -0.55
N PHE A 170 20.59 2.33 0.41
CA PHE A 170 21.31 1.44 1.32
C PHE A 170 20.75 0.04 1.11
N TYR A 171 21.59 -0.86 0.67
CA TYR A 171 21.28 -2.27 0.56
C TYR A 171 21.96 -2.98 1.72
N GLN A 172 21.20 -3.75 2.50
CA GLN A 172 21.76 -4.79 3.35
C GLN A 172 21.68 -6.09 2.55
N ASP A 173 22.81 -6.48 1.96
CA ASP A 173 22.95 -7.81 1.37
C ASP A 173 23.33 -8.78 2.49
N SER A 174 22.37 -9.54 2.98
CA SER A 174 22.58 -10.54 4.03
C SER A 174 23.38 -11.77 3.53
N GLU A 175 23.68 -11.83 2.23
CA GLU A 175 24.46 -12.91 1.63
C GLU A 175 25.96 -12.61 1.50
N LEU A 176 26.36 -11.37 1.75
CA LEU A 176 27.77 -10.96 1.78
C LEU A 176 28.26 -10.85 3.22
N GLU A 177 28.44 -11.98 3.93
CA GLU A 177 29.33 -11.99 5.09
C GLU A 177 30.77 -11.78 4.59
N PRO A 178 31.50 -10.75 5.06
CA PRO A 178 32.93 -10.62 4.78
C PRO A 178 33.65 -11.80 5.45
N ASN A 179 34.32 -12.63 4.67
CA ASN A 179 35.29 -13.63 5.15
C ASN A 179 36.46 -12.95 5.85
#